data_83c14e15ce9c6e015d4cac3ec0e5d757
#
_entry.id   83c14e15ce9c6e015d4cac3ec0e5d757
#
_cell.length_a   1.000
_cell.length_b   1.000
_cell.length_c   1.000
_cell.angle_alpha   90.00
_cell.angle_beta   90.00
_cell.angle_gamma   90.00
#
_symmetry.space_group_name_H-M   'P 1'
#
loop_
_entity.id
_entity.type
_entity.pdbx_description
1 polymer ?
#
loop_
_entity_poly.entity_id
_entity_poly.type
_entity_poly.pdbx_seq_one_letter_code
_entity_poly.pdbx_strand_id
1 'polypeptide(L)'
;METLFISNSDTSYCREKSYVRIAEIFYLGNEKDHFKYHVLVVDFIFSDDDNAMGKFLKQISYLFDELELTVDQEGNIVEVNNVNFLRLRWIKIVARLSDTHKGEVIDHYFSQISSILEDKSRLIDFLGGYHMFGLLFNGLLQSFDTGRKRESPDGFTEIMTPVKDGEKITLTITPENLNPTEIDHFRGLFVFKGDHYEEGFIEIKKHNTHLKHSLLWIG
;
A
#
# COMPACT_ATOMS: atom_id res chain seq x y z
N MET A 1 6.75 5.74 -2.82
CA MET A 1 6.22 5.11 -1.56
C MET A 1 7.27 4.18 -0.97
N GLU A 2 7.46 4.23 0.31
CA GLU A 2 8.41 3.37 1.04
C GLU A 2 7.68 2.60 2.14
N THR A 3 8.03 1.32 2.32
CA THR A 3 7.66 0.53 3.49
C THR A 3 8.93 0.12 4.21
N LEU A 4 9.10 0.60 5.43
CA LEU A 4 10.16 0.24 6.34
C LEU A 4 9.63 -0.80 7.33
N PHE A 5 10.29 -1.94 7.41
CA PHE A 5 10.01 -3.02 8.34
C PHE A 5 11.18 -3.21 9.28
N ILE A 6 10.94 -3.08 10.57
CA ILE A 6 11.93 -3.31 11.62
C ILE A 6 11.41 -4.44 12.50
N SER A 7 12.18 -5.52 12.63
CA SER A 7 11.89 -6.63 13.53
C SER A 7 12.96 -6.74 14.59
N ASN A 8 12.56 -6.70 15.85
CA ASN A 8 13.40 -6.98 16.98
C ASN A 8 13.21 -8.45 17.38
N SER A 9 14.14 -9.33 17.02
CA SER A 9 14.17 -10.67 17.59
C SER A 9 14.82 -10.61 18.98
N ASP A 10 14.42 -11.48 19.93
CA ASP A 10 14.95 -11.55 21.30
C ASP A 10 16.49 -11.75 21.42
N THR A 11 17.16 -11.94 20.33
CA THR A 11 18.60 -12.03 20.20
C THR A 11 19.13 -10.82 19.48
N SER A 12 19.44 -9.74 20.21
CA SER A 12 20.33 -8.58 19.88
C SER A 12 20.48 -8.10 18.40
N TYR A 13 19.71 -8.59 17.46
CA TYR A 13 19.77 -8.21 16.05
C TYR A 13 18.47 -7.55 15.63
N CYS A 14 18.49 -6.22 15.51
CA CYS A 14 17.48 -5.48 14.79
C CYS A 14 17.67 -5.75 13.28
N ARG A 15 16.65 -6.31 12.64
CA ARG A 15 16.62 -6.44 11.17
C ARG A 15 15.74 -5.34 10.60
N GLU A 16 16.36 -4.49 9.82
CA GLU A 16 15.67 -3.45 9.07
C GLU A 16 15.59 -3.85 7.60
N LYS A 17 14.39 -3.72 7.03
CA LYS A 17 14.14 -3.92 5.61
C LYS A 17 13.35 -2.74 5.07
N SER A 18 13.75 -2.22 3.93
CA SER A 18 12.99 -1.19 3.22
C SER A 18 12.62 -1.66 1.82
N TYR A 19 11.41 -1.28 1.40
CA TYR A 19 10.86 -1.53 0.09
C TYR A 19 10.33 -0.20 -0.45
N VAL A 20 10.99 0.31 -1.50
CA VAL A 20 10.59 1.57 -2.14
C VAL A 20 9.95 1.28 -3.48
N ARG A 21 8.83 1.93 -3.74
CA ARG A 21 8.12 1.90 -5.01
C ARG A 21 8.08 3.31 -5.57
N ILE A 22 8.64 3.51 -6.75
CA ILE A 22 8.54 4.76 -7.51
C ILE A 22 7.43 4.57 -8.53
N ALA A 23 6.40 5.40 -8.46
CA ALA A 23 5.23 5.27 -9.32
C ALA A 23 4.83 6.62 -9.91
N GLU A 24 4.39 6.58 -11.15
CA GLU A 24 3.70 7.68 -11.83
C GLU A 24 2.20 7.42 -11.81
N ILE A 25 1.40 8.47 -11.62
CA ILE A 25 -0.04 8.38 -11.51
C ILE A 25 -0.67 9.35 -12.48
N PHE A 26 -1.47 8.80 -13.38
CA PHE A 26 -2.14 9.55 -14.43
C PHE A 26 -3.64 9.55 -14.15
N TYR A 27 -4.23 10.73 -14.05
CA TYR A 27 -5.67 10.88 -14.03
C TYR A 27 -6.21 10.75 -15.46
N LEU A 28 -7.08 9.78 -15.70
CA LEU A 28 -7.64 9.48 -17.01
C LEU A 28 -9.02 10.13 -17.25
N GLY A 29 -9.57 10.77 -16.24
CA GLY A 29 -10.88 11.38 -16.29
C GLY A 29 -11.86 10.77 -15.30
N ASN A 30 -13.12 11.24 -15.37
CA ASN A 30 -14.20 10.74 -14.51
C ASN A 30 -15.37 10.22 -15.36
N GLU A 31 -16.06 9.24 -14.80
CA GLU A 31 -17.31 8.75 -15.34
C GLU A 31 -18.32 8.68 -14.19
N LYS A 32 -19.36 9.54 -14.28
CA LYS A 32 -20.32 9.77 -13.19
C LYS A 32 -19.58 10.21 -11.91
N ASP A 33 -19.70 9.41 -10.84
CA ASP A 33 -19.13 9.67 -9.52
C ASP A 33 -17.82 8.91 -9.26
N HIS A 34 -17.19 8.39 -10.32
CA HIS A 34 -15.96 7.61 -10.23
C HIS A 34 -14.85 8.27 -11.03
N PHE A 35 -13.62 8.20 -10.48
CA PHE A 35 -12.41 8.71 -11.09
C PHE A 35 -11.57 7.55 -11.59
N LYS A 36 -10.99 7.68 -12.80
CA LYS A 36 -10.13 6.67 -13.39
C LYS A 36 -8.68 7.10 -13.31
N TYR A 37 -7.84 6.18 -12.84
CA TYR A 37 -6.40 6.37 -12.72
C TYR A 37 -5.64 5.26 -13.39
N HIS A 38 -4.52 5.63 -14.02
CA HIS A 38 -3.47 4.70 -14.43
C HIS A 38 -2.28 4.90 -13.50
N VAL A 39 -1.85 3.84 -12.85
CA VAL A 39 -0.69 3.81 -11.96
C VAL A 39 0.40 2.99 -12.64
N LEU A 40 1.55 3.60 -12.88
CA LEU A 40 2.70 2.95 -13.49
C LEU A 40 3.86 2.96 -12.48
N VAL A 41 4.25 1.81 -11.97
CA VAL A 41 5.43 1.68 -11.12
C VAL A 41 6.66 1.57 -12.02
N VAL A 42 7.50 2.58 -11.97
CA VAL A 42 8.69 2.69 -12.81
C VAL A 42 9.91 2.02 -12.20
N ASP A 43 9.95 1.87 -10.86
CA ASP A 43 11.04 1.16 -10.19
C ASP A 43 10.62 0.59 -8.84
N PHE A 44 11.29 -0.52 -8.45
CA PHE A 44 11.24 -1.15 -7.14
C PHE A 44 12.65 -1.27 -6.56
N ILE A 45 12.86 -0.68 -5.40
CA ILE A 45 14.13 -0.75 -4.68
C ILE A 45 13.90 -1.54 -3.39
N PHE A 46 14.67 -2.61 -3.20
CA PHE A 46 14.61 -3.49 -2.04
C PHE A 46 15.95 -3.48 -1.33
N SER A 47 15.96 -3.31 -0.02
CA SER A 47 17.20 -3.29 0.77
C SER A 47 17.91 -4.65 0.81
N ASP A 48 17.20 -5.74 0.52
CA ASP A 48 17.69 -7.11 0.56
C ASP A 48 17.60 -7.85 -0.78
N ASP A 49 17.65 -7.13 -1.91
CA ASP A 49 17.56 -7.71 -3.25
C ASP A 49 18.84 -8.45 -3.71
N ASP A 50 19.86 -8.49 -2.89
CA ASP A 50 21.06 -9.29 -3.07
C ASP A 50 20.85 -10.78 -2.75
N ASN A 51 19.91 -11.13 -1.87
CA ASN A 51 19.60 -12.50 -1.50
C ASN A 51 18.49 -13.12 -2.38
N ALA A 52 18.37 -14.46 -2.34
CA ALA A 52 17.45 -15.20 -3.20
C ALA A 52 15.97 -14.83 -2.95
N MET A 53 15.58 -14.63 -1.67
CA MET A 53 14.20 -14.26 -1.32
C MET A 53 13.87 -12.83 -1.74
N GLY A 54 14.78 -11.89 -1.53
CA GLY A 54 14.58 -10.50 -1.98
C GLY A 54 14.45 -10.40 -3.51
N LYS A 55 15.28 -11.13 -4.27
CA LYS A 55 15.14 -11.24 -5.73
C LYS A 55 13.81 -11.84 -6.15
N PHE A 56 13.35 -12.87 -5.46
CA PHE A 56 12.05 -13.49 -5.70
C PHE A 56 10.90 -12.50 -5.45
N LEU A 57 10.88 -11.83 -4.30
CA LEU A 57 9.86 -10.84 -3.96
C LEU A 57 9.85 -9.66 -4.93
N LYS A 58 11.03 -9.16 -5.32
CA LYS A 58 11.15 -8.09 -6.32
C LYS A 58 10.55 -8.50 -7.66
N GLN A 59 10.79 -9.72 -8.13
CA GLN A 59 10.22 -10.22 -9.38
C GLN A 59 8.69 -10.34 -9.33
N ILE A 60 8.13 -10.74 -8.19
CA ILE A 60 6.68 -10.79 -7.99
C ILE A 60 6.08 -9.39 -7.90
N SER A 61 6.78 -8.43 -7.31
CA SER A 61 6.30 -7.06 -7.17
C SER A 61 5.98 -6.39 -8.52
N TYR A 62 6.65 -6.81 -9.59
CA TYR A 62 6.35 -6.37 -10.96
C TYR A 62 5.02 -6.90 -11.52
N LEU A 63 4.30 -7.77 -10.79
CA LEU A 63 2.92 -8.14 -11.15
C LEU A 63 2.00 -6.91 -11.15
N PHE A 64 2.22 -6.00 -10.19
CA PHE A 64 1.40 -4.81 -9.97
C PHE A 64 2.11 -3.51 -10.39
N ASP A 65 2.98 -3.59 -11.40
CA ASP A 65 3.69 -2.40 -11.90
C ASP A 65 2.80 -1.52 -12.78
N GLU A 66 1.71 -2.06 -13.32
CA GLU A 66 0.77 -1.34 -14.17
C GLU A 66 -0.67 -1.66 -13.74
N LEU A 67 -1.38 -0.63 -13.27
CA LEU A 67 -2.74 -0.76 -12.78
C LEU A 67 -3.65 0.30 -13.42
N GLU A 68 -4.82 -0.14 -13.84
CA GLU A 68 -5.93 0.74 -14.21
C GLU A 68 -6.99 0.64 -13.10
N LEU A 69 -7.19 1.73 -12.37
CA LEU A 69 -8.04 1.77 -11.20
C LEU A 69 -9.24 2.68 -11.41
N THR A 70 -10.37 2.25 -10.89
CA THR A 70 -11.53 3.11 -10.65
C THR A 70 -11.64 3.39 -9.17
N VAL A 71 -11.79 4.67 -8.82
CA VAL A 71 -11.80 5.20 -7.45
C VAL A 71 -13.11 5.96 -7.25
N ASP A 72 -13.75 5.80 -6.09
CA ASP A 72 -14.97 6.53 -5.73
C ASP A 72 -14.70 7.99 -5.34
N GLN A 73 -15.75 8.73 -4.99
CA GLN A 73 -15.65 10.12 -4.55
C GLN A 73 -14.91 10.27 -3.21
N GLU A 74 -14.93 9.25 -2.37
CA GLU A 74 -14.19 9.19 -1.12
C GLU A 74 -12.71 8.83 -1.31
N GLY A 75 -12.28 8.50 -2.53
CA GLY A 75 -10.91 8.13 -2.85
C GLY A 75 -10.58 6.66 -2.60
N ASN A 76 -11.58 5.78 -2.46
CA ASN A 76 -11.36 4.35 -2.29
C ASN A 76 -11.29 3.65 -3.64
N ILE A 77 -10.42 2.65 -3.77
CA ILE A 77 -10.39 1.77 -4.94
C ILE A 77 -11.66 0.93 -4.94
N VAL A 78 -12.45 1.01 -6.01
CA VAL A 78 -13.70 0.23 -6.18
C VAL A 78 -13.59 -0.79 -7.31
N GLU A 79 -12.63 -0.61 -8.23
CA GLU A 79 -12.41 -1.53 -9.33
C GLU A 79 -10.97 -1.52 -9.84
N VAL A 80 -10.51 -2.70 -10.28
CA VAL A 80 -9.26 -2.89 -11.02
C VAL A 80 -9.63 -3.27 -12.46
N ASN A 81 -9.50 -2.34 -13.39
CA ASN A 81 -10.02 -2.48 -14.74
C ASN A 81 -9.20 -3.47 -15.60
N ASN A 82 -7.90 -3.58 -15.33
CA ASN A 82 -6.99 -4.45 -16.07
C ASN A 82 -6.73 -5.81 -15.38
N VAL A 83 -7.65 -6.31 -14.54
CA VAL A 83 -7.47 -7.57 -13.79
C VAL A 83 -7.15 -8.79 -14.68
N ASN A 84 -7.71 -8.87 -15.87
CA ASN A 84 -7.43 -9.97 -16.80
C ASN A 84 -5.99 -9.93 -17.30
N PHE A 85 -5.43 -8.74 -17.51
CA PHE A 85 -4.02 -8.56 -17.83
C PHE A 85 -3.13 -9.01 -16.68
N LEU A 86 -3.45 -8.67 -15.44
CA LEU A 86 -2.72 -9.11 -14.24
C LEU A 86 -2.72 -10.65 -14.12
N ARG A 87 -3.87 -11.30 -14.35
CA ARG A 87 -3.98 -12.77 -14.33
C ARG A 87 -3.09 -13.42 -15.37
N LEU A 88 -3.09 -12.92 -16.60
CA LEU A 88 -2.23 -13.44 -17.68
C LEU A 88 -0.74 -13.22 -17.38
N ARG A 89 -0.40 -12.07 -16.80
CA ARG A 89 0.96 -11.76 -16.35
C ARG A 89 1.39 -12.69 -15.23
N TRP A 90 0.50 -12.94 -14.27
CA TRP A 90 0.76 -13.85 -13.14
C TRP A 90 1.11 -15.28 -13.62
N ILE A 91 0.35 -15.83 -14.55
CA ILE A 91 0.64 -17.15 -15.13
C ILE A 91 2.08 -17.20 -15.69
N LYS A 92 2.50 -16.15 -16.38
CA LYS A 92 3.87 -16.06 -16.93
C LYS A 92 4.95 -15.94 -15.86
N ILE A 93 4.67 -15.17 -14.79
CA ILE A 93 5.58 -15.01 -13.63
C ILE A 93 5.75 -16.36 -12.93
N VAL A 94 4.65 -17.04 -12.59
CA VAL A 94 4.69 -18.36 -11.93
C VAL A 94 5.45 -19.37 -12.79
N ALA A 95 5.14 -19.49 -14.08
CA ALA A 95 5.84 -20.43 -14.96
C ALA A 95 7.35 -20.21 -14.95
N ARG A 96 7.82 -18.96 -15.03
CA ARG A 96 9.25 -18.62 -15.00
C ARG A 96 9.89 -18.89 -13.63
N LEU A 97 9.21 -18.55 -12.54
CA LEU A 97 9.77 -18.65 -11.19
C LEU A 97 9.76 -20.07 -10.64
N SER A 98 8.79 -20.91 -11.02
CA SER A 98 8.71 -22.32 -10.61
C SER A 98 9.89 -23.16 -11.07
N ASP A 99 10.61 -22.76 -12.11
CA ASP A 99 11.80 -23.45 -12.56
C ASP A 99 12.98 -23.26 -11.61
N THR A 100 13.07 -22.10 -10.96
CA THR A 100 14.22 -21.69 -10.15
C THR A 100 13.94 -21.61 -8.65
N HIS A 101 12.66 -21.48 -8.25
CA HIS A 101 12.24 -21.34 -6.86
C HIS A 101 11.24 -22.45 -6.52
N LYS A 102 11.58 -23.28 -5.54
CA LYS A 102 10.78 -24.44 -5.13
C LYS A 102 10.67 -24.51 -3.61
N GLY A 103 9.61 -25.15 -3.13
CA GLY A 103 9.40 -25.44 -1.73
C GLY A 103 8.08 -24.86 -1.21
N GLU A 104 7.63 -25.40 -0.10
CA GLU A 104 6.31 -25.13 0.49
C GLU A 104 6.02 -23.64 0.69
N VAL A 105 7.01 -22.84 1.11
CA VAL A 105 6.87 -21.39 1.31
C VAL A 105 6.58 -20.68 -0.03
N ILE A 106 7.26 -21.08 -1.09
CA ILE A 106 7.08 -20.52 -2.44
C ILE A 106 5.71 -20.91 -2.99
N ASP A 107 5.33 -22.17 -2.88
CA ASP A 107 4.04 -22.69 -3.35
C ASP A 107 2.88 -22.03 -2.62
N HIS A 108 3.03 -21.82 -1.30
CA HIS A 108 2.05 -21.09 -0.49
C HIS A 108 1.91 -19.64 -0.97
N TYR A 109 3.03 -18.97 -1.25
CA TYR A 109 3.03 -17.59 -1.76
C TYR A 109 2.33 -17.49 -3.12
N PHE A 110 2.63 -18.42 -4.05
CA PHE A 110 1.94 -18.47 -5.34
C PHE A 110 0.43 -18.67 -5.18
N SER A 111 0.03 -19.57 -4.27
CA SER A 111 -1.38 -19.83 -3.98
C SER A 111 -2.09 -18.60 -3.42
N GLN A 112 -1.45 -17.85 -2.52
CA GLN A 112 -2.00 -16.62 -1.96
C GLN A 112 -2.24 -15.55 -3.03
N ILE A 113 -1.25 -15.27 -3.87
CA ILE A 113 -1.41 -14.28 -4.95
C ILE A 113 -2.46 -14.71 -5.96
N SER A 114 -2.50 -16.00 -6.34
CA SER A 114 -3.55 -16.54 -7.21
C SER A 114 -4.94 -16.30 -6.62
N SER A 115 -5.13 -16.60 -5.35
CA SER A 115 -6.41 -16.39 -4.65
C SER A 115 -6.82 -14.90 -4.59
N ILE A 116 -5.85 -13.99 -4.45
CA ILE A 116 -6.10 -12.54 -4.50
C ILE A 116 -6.57 -12.12 -5.89
N LEU A 117 -5.94 -12.61 -6.95
CA LEU A 117 -6.29 -12.24 -8.33
C LEU A 117 -7.62 -12.84 -8.80
N GLU A 118 -8.08 -13.94 -8.20
CA GLU A 118 -9.37 -14.58 -8.52
C GLU A 118 -10.56 -13.85 -7.91
N ASP A 119 -10.36 -13.21 -6.75
CA ASP A 119 -11.41 -12.54 -5.98
C ASP A 119 -11.25 -11.01 -6.08
N LYS A 120 -12.29 -10.36 -6.65
CA LYS A 120 -12.29 -8.89 -6.82
C LYS A 120 -12.17 -8.14 -5.50
N SER A 121 -12.87 -8.56 -4.46
CA SER A 121 -12.83 -7.89 -3.15
C SER A 121 -11.44 -8.02 -2.53
N ARG A 122 -10.88 -9.22 -2.51
CA ARG A 122 -9.52 -9.47 -2.00
C ARG A 122 -8.45 -8.68 -2.74
N LEU A 123 -8.60 -8.53 -4.06
CA LEU A 123 -7.66 -7.73 -4.85
C LEU A 123 -7.74 -6.25 -4.49
N ILE A 124 -8.96 -5.71 -4.31
CA ILE A 124 -9.16 -4.33 -3.88
C ILE A 124 -8.58 -4.12 -2.48
N ASP A 125 -8.88 -5.00 -1.52
CA ASP A 125 -8.37 -4.94 -0.16
C ASP A 125 -6.84 -5.02 -0.12
N PHE A 126 -6.24 -5.90 -0.92
CA PHE A 126 -4.80 -6.03 -1.05
C PHE A 126 -4.14 -4.76 -1.59
N LEU A 127 -4.69 -4.19 -2.67
CA LEU A 127 -4.17 -2.95 -3.27
C LEU A 127 -4.43 -1.73 -2.38
N GLY A 128 -5.52 -1.72 -1.61
CA GLY A 128 -5.85 -0.71 -0.62
C GLY A 128 -5.04 -0.78 0.68
N GLY A 129 -4.24 -1.84 0.88
CA GLY A 129 -3.34 -1.94 2.03
C GLY A 129 -2.21 -0.89 1.98
N TYR A 130 -1.72 -0.45 3.16
CA TYR A 130 -0.65 0.56 3.25
C TYR A 130 0.66 0.13 2.62
N HIS A 131 0.94 -1.17 2.57
CA HIS A 131 2.11 -1.75 1.90
C HIS A 131 2.00 -1.71 0.36
N MET A 132 0.80 -1.40 -0.18
CA MET A 132 0.54 -1.24 -1.61
C MET A 132 0.26 0.22 -1.96
N PHE A 133 -0.99 0.57 -2.23
CA PHE A 133 -1.38 1.91 -2.67
C PHE A 133 -2.31 2.61 -1.68
N GLY A 134 -2.54 2.04 -0.50
CA GLY A 134 -3.45 2.58 0.50
C GLY A 134 -3.04 3.91 1.11
N LEU A 135 -1.76 4.31 0.97
CA LEU A 135 -1.32 5.67 1.33
C LEU A 135 -1.76 6.71 0.32
N LEU A 136 -2.01 6.31 -0.92
CA LEU A 136 -2.41 7.21 -1.99
C LEU A 136 -3.91 7.20 -2.17
N PHE A 137 -4.51 6.01 -2.17
CA PHE A 137 -5.96 5.82 -2.25
C PHE A 137 -6.55 5.66 -0.84
N ASN A 138 -7.68 5.04 -0.66
CA ASN A 138 -8.39 4.92 0.63
C ASN A 138 -8.73 6.27 1.26
N GLY A 139 -9.24 7.16 0.42
CA GLY A 139 -9.74 8.44 0.87
C GLY A 139 -8.67 9.49 1.14
N LEU A 140 -7.43 9.29 0.71
CA LEU A 140 -6.32 10.24 0.93
C LEU A 140 -6.04 11.17 -0.27
N LEU A 141 -6.65 10.91 -1.45
CA LEU A 141 -6.51 11.78 -2.63
C LEU A 141 -7.36 13.05 -2.61
N GLN A 142 -8.22 13.22 -1.62
CA GLN A 142 -9.14 14.36 -1.56
C GLN A 142 -8.64 15.45 -0.62
N SER A 143 -9.06 16.69 -0.89
CA SER A 143 -8.94 17.78 0.09
C SER A 143 -9.79 17.45 1.34
N PHE A 144 -9.24 17.73 2.51
CA PHE A 144 -9.91 17.50 3.78
C PHE A 144 -10.41 18.82 4.37
N ASP A 145 -11.70 19.10 4.25
CA ASP A 145 -12.31 20.25 4.91
C ASP A 145 -12.87 19.88 6.30
N THR A 146 -13.24 18.63 6.50
CA THR A 146 -13.82 18.11 7.76
C THR A 146 -13.15 16.80 8.18
N GLY A 147 -13.18 16.54 9.49
CA GLY A 147 -12.74 15.26 10.02
C GLY A 147 -13.66 14.12 9.58
N ARG A 148 -13.09 12.93 9.42
CA ARG A 148 -13.82 11.71 9.07
C ARG A 148 -13.24 10.48 9.72
N LYS A 149 -14.00 9.39 9.67
CA LYS A 149 -13.59 8.07 10.17
C LYS A 149 -13.55 7.08 9.02
N ARG A 150 -12.65 6.11 9.09
CA ARG A 150 -12.64 4.96 8.21
C ARG A 150 -12.19 3.71 8.96
N GLU A 151 -12.50 2.54 8.42
CA GLU A 151 -11.99 1.28 8.94
C GLU A 151 -10.55 1.07 8.47
N SER A 152 -9.66 0.74 9.41
CA SER A 152 -8.29 0.35 9.13
C SER A 152 -8.24 -1.07 8.56
N PRO A 153 -7.29 -1.39 7.66
CA PRO A 153 -6.99 -2.77 7.29
C PRO A 153 -6.63 -3.68 8.48
N ASP A 154 -6.19 -3.10 9.59
CA ASP A 154 -5.84 -3.81 10.84
C ASP A 154 -7.04 -3.98 11.81
N GLY A 155 -8.28 -3.63 11.41
CA GLY A 155 -9.51 -3.93 12.13
C GLY A 155 -9.87 -2.97 13.26
N PHE A 156 -9.37 -1.74 13.24
CA PHE A 156 -9.79 -0.65 14.13
C PHE A 156 -10.23 0.56 13.31
N THR A 157 -10.92 1.51 13.96
CA THR A 157 -11.37 2.73 13.30
C THR A 157 -10.27 3.80 13.34
N GLU A 158 -9.93 4.38 12.20
CA GLU A 158 -9.05 5.53 12.08
C GLU A 158 -9.85 6.83 12.10
N ILE A 159 -9.47 7.74 12.99
CA ILE A 159 -10.00 9.10 13.06
C ILE A 159 -9.05 10.04 12.34
N MET A 160 -9.51 10.65 11.27
CA MET A 160 -8.78 11.63 10.47
C MET A 160 -9.18 13.03 10.91
N THR A 161 -8.23 13.81 11.41
CA THR A 161 -8.45 15.17 11.91
C THR A 161 -7.61 16.16 11.09
N PRO A 162 -8.24 16.97 10.23
CA PRO A 162 -7.53 18.00 9.49
C PRO A 162 -7.28 19.24 10.34
N VAL A 163 -6.11 19.84 10.18
CA VAL A 163 -5.76 21.18 10.68
C VAL A 163 -5.30 22.01 9.48
N LYS A 164 -6.00 23.12 9.24
CA LYS A 164 -5.72 24.02 8.13
C LYS A 164 -4.90 25.22 8.61
N ASP A 165 -3.79 25.50 7.92
CA ASP A 165 -2.95 26.68 8.12
C ASP A 165 -2.61 27.30 6.74
N GLY A 166 -3.36 28.30 6.36
CA GLY A 166 -3.28 28.90 5.02
C GLY A 166 -3.65 27.88 3.93
N GLU A 167 -2.73 27.65 3.00
CA GLU A 167 -2.88 26.65 1.92
C GLU A 167 -2.47 25.23 2.38
N LYS A 168 -1.87 25.09 3.56
CA LYS A 168 -1.41 23.82 4.10
C LYS A 168 -2.50 23.17 4.92
N ILE A 169 -2.77 21.90 4.64
CA ILE A 169 -3.63 21.04 5.45
C ILE A 169 -2.77 19.93 6.02
N THR A 170 -2.75 19.81 7.33
CA THR A 170 -2.11 18.68 8.03
C THR A 170 -3.21 17.76 8.53
N LEU A 171 -3.24 16.53 8.03
CA LEU A 171 -4.17 15.50 8.44
C LEU A 171 -3.49 14.58 9.45
N THR A 172 -3.98 14.57 10.68
CA THR A 172 -3.53 13.62 11.70
C THR A 172 -4.48 12.42 11.71
N ILE A 173 -3.93 11.20 11.72
CA ILE A 173 -4.70 9.97 11.82
C ILE A 173 -4.38 9.31 13.16
N THR A 174 -5.42 9.12 13.98
CA THR A 174 -5.33 8.47 15.29
C THR A 174 -6.28 7.28 15.37
N PRO A 175 -5.94 6.24 16.13
CA PRO A 175 -6.81 5.08 16.27
C PRO A 175 -7.95 5.34 17.25
N GLU A 176 -9.14 4.83 16.93
CA GLU A 176 -10.25 4.66 17.88
C GLU A 176 -10.42 3.15 18.15
N ASN A 177 -10.57 2.76 19.40
CA ASN A 177 -10.75 1.35 19.80
C ASN A 177 -9.59 0.42 19.41
N LEU A 178 -8.36 0.93 19.50
CA LEU A 178 -7.17 0.11 19.29
C LEU A 178 -7.12 -1.04 20.29
N ASN A 179 -6.92 -2.26 19.81
CA ASN A 179 -6.69 -3.40 20.69
C ASN A 179 -5.22 -3.40 21.18
N PRO A 180 -4.95 -3.07 22.46
CA PRO A 180 -3.57 -2.95 22.94
C PRO A 180 -2.83 -4.29 23.02
N THR A 181 -3.52 -5.42 22.89
CA THR A 181 -2.87 -6.74 22.83
C THR A 181 -2.32 -7.07 21.46
N GLU A 182 -2.74 -6.36 20.42
CA GLU A 182 -2.32 -6.59 19.04
C GLU A 182 -1.43 -5.47 18.48
N ILE A 183 -1.75 -4.21 18.85
CA ILE A 183 -1.05 -3.03 18.36
C ILE A 183 -0.66 -2.14 19.54
N ASP A 184 0.65 -1.97 19.75
CA ASP A 184 1.18 -1.15 20.85
C ASP A 184 1.06 0.35 20.55
N HIS A 185 1.21 0.72 19.27
CA HIS A 185 1.16 2.11 18.84
C HIS A 185 0.75 2.22 17.38
N PHE A 186 -0.07 3.22 17.09
CA PHE A 186 -0.47 3.62 15.75
C PHE A 186 -0.51 5.14 15.65
N ARG A 187 0.02 5.68 14.56
CA ARG A 187 -0.17 7.08 14.19
C ARG A 187 -0.03 7.28 12.68
N GLY A 188 -0.71 8.29 12.17
CA GLY A 188 -0.54 8.75 10.80
C GLY A 188 -0.48 10.26 10.72
N LEU A 189 0.26 10.76 9.74
CA LEU A 189 0.34 12.17 9.40
C LEU A 189 0.42 12.31 7.88
N PHE A 190 -0.37 13.24 7.33
CA PHE A 190 -0.33 13.58 5.92
C PHE A 190 -0.34 15.10 5.76
N VAL A 191 0.36 15.58 4.77
CA VAL A 191 0.51 16.99 4.47
C VAL A 191 0.05 17.25 3.04
N PHE A 192 -0.87 18.21 2.90
CA PHE A 192 -1.37 18.70 1.64
C PHE A 192 -1.05 20.20 1.52
N LYS A 193 -0.77 20.65 0.30
CA LYS A 193 -0.62 22.08 -0.02
C LYS A 193 -1.52 22.43 -1.20
N GLY A 194 -2.53 23.23 -0.94
CA GLY A 194 -3.64 23.40 -1.88
C GLY A 194 -4.31 22.03 -2.14
N ASP A 195 -4.41 21.65 -3.41
CA ASP A 195 -4.97 20.36 -3.83
C ASP A 195 -3.91 19.27 -4.01
N HIS A 196 -2.65 19.55 -3.62
CA HIS A 196 -1.54 18.63 -3.82
C HIS A 196 -1.17 17.92 -2.52
N TYR A 197 -1.05 16.62 -2.63
CA TYR A 197 -0.48 15.76 -1.60
C TYR A 197 1.05 15.93 -1.62
N GLU A 198 1.67 16.33 -0.52
CA GLU A 198 3.12 16.50 -0.44
C GLU A 198 3.80 15.26 0.13
N GLU A 199 3.42 14.90 1.34
CA GLU A 199 4.02 13.78 2.06
C GLU A 199 3.07 13.17 3.08
N GLY A 200 3.34 11.96 3.49
CA GLY A 200 2.62 11.34 4.59
C GLY A 200 3.20 10.03 5.02
N PHE A 201 2.79 9.59 6.19
CA PHE A 201 3.15 8.28 6.70
C PHE A 201 2.06 7.70 7.61
N ILE A 202 2.09 6.37 7.70
CA ILE A 202 1.43 5.57 8.73
C ILE A 202 2.51 4.77 9.45
N GLU A 203 2.49 4.79 10.78
CA GLU A 203 3.41 4.05 11.64
C GLU A 203 2.61 3.12 12.56
N ILE A 204 2.98 1.83 12.56
CA ILE A 204 2.34 0.76 13.32
C ILE A 204 3.42 0.02 14.10
N LYS A 205 3.25 -0.10 15.42
CA LYS A 205 4.10 -0.95 16.27
C LYS A 205 3.29 -2.08 16.85
N LYS A 206 3.77 -3.30 16.65
CA LYS A 206 3.17 -4.54 17.16
C LYS A 206 4.27 -5.35 17.84
N HIS A 207 4.28 -5.44 19.18
CA HIS A 207 5.26 -6.22 19.95
C HIS A 207 6.70 -6.01 19.43
N ASN A 208 7.21 -6.96 18.67
CA ASN A 208 8.58 -6.96 18.16
C ASN A 208 8.69 -6.41 16.73
N THR A 209 7.61 -5.87 16.17
CA THR A 209 7.56 -5.40 14.79
C THR A 209 7.22 -3.92 14.73
N HIS A 210 7.99 -3.16 13.99
CA HIS A 210 7.72 -1.77 13.69
C HIS A 210 7.62 -1.61 12.17
N LEU A 211 6.44 -1.18 11.70
CA LEU A 211 6.14 -0.88 10.31
C LEU A 211 5.98 0.62 10.14
N LYS A 212 6.64 1.17 9.14
CA LYS A 212 6.40 2.55 8.70
C LYS A 212 6.18 2.55 7.20
N HIS A 213 5.02 2.99 6.79
CA HIS A 213 4.67 3.22 5.39
C HIS A 213 4.72 4.71 5.14
N SER A 214 5.49 5.15 4.15
CA SER A 214 5.68 6.58 3.82
C SER A 214 5.37 6.83 2.36
N LEU A 215 4.82 8.00 2.08
CA LEU A 215 4.64 8.52 0.74
C LEU A 215 5.28 9.91 0.66
N LEU A 216 6.01 10.16 -0.41
CA LEU A 216 6.54 11.47 -0.77
C LEU A 216 6.16 11.75 -2.22
N TRP A 217 5.57 12.90 -2.46
CA TRP A 217 5.34 13.40 -3.81
C TRP A 217 6.57 14.16 -4.30
N ILE A 218 7.05 13.84 -5.49
CA ILE A 218 8.32 14.38 -6.02
C ILE A 218 8.18 15.17 -7.33
N GLY A 219 6.94 15.52 -7.73
CA GLY A 219 6.75 16.36 -8.90
C GLY A 219 5.51 16.07 -9.68
#